data_1e324e40d04a22ff7f6d7a41c3561e55
#
_entry.id   1e324e40d04a22ff7f6d7a41c3561e55
#
_cell.length_a   1.000
_cell.length_b   1.000
_cell.length_c   1.000
_cell.angle_alpha   90.00
_cell.angle_beta   90.00
_cell.angle_gamma   90.00
#
_symmetry.space_group_name_H-M   'P 1'
#
loop_
_entity.id
_entity.type
_entity.pdbx_description
1 polymer ?
#
loop_
_entity_poly.entity_id
_entity_poly.type
_entity_poly.pdbx_seq_one_letter_code
_entity_poly.pdbx_strand_id
1 'polypeptide(L)'
;AYQDLNPLEFKLDEYTFQRGNTLLRPQYTNIISLTNTYKYKLTTSLSYSHVNDVFAQLVDTADKSKSFITRKNLAKSDVEALNISYPFMYKTYMMFTNFSGNYSSYKADFGGGSRIINIDNVSFNIYQQHSYRFGKKKDWNAEVSGWYNSPALWEGAFQSKAMWSVDAGLQKNIFKGKGTLKVAVSDIFF
;
A
#
# COMPACT_ATOMS: atom_id res chain seq x y z
N ALA A 1 0.46 -15.91 -10.67
CA ALA A 1 1.08 -16.20 -11.99
C ALA A 1 0.46 -17.42 -12.65
N TYR A 2 0.63 -18.66 -12.15
CA TYR A 2 0.03 -19.84 -12.81
C TYR A 2 -1.51 -19.86 -12.78
N GLN A 3 -2.12 -19.34 -11.73
CA GLN A 3 -3.58 -19.21 -11.62
C GLN A 3 -4.16 -18.29 -12.68
N ASP A 4 -3.43 -17.24 -13.04
CA ASP A 4 -3.88 -16.26 -14.04
C ASP A 4 -3.80 -16.81 -15.48
N LEU A 5 -3.04 -17.87 -15.69
CA LEU A 5 -2.91 -18.58 -16.98
C LEU A 5 -3.87 -19.77 -17.11
N ASN A 6 -4.54 -20.17 -16.02
CA ASN A 6 -5.42 -21.32 -16.03
C ASN A 6 -6.73 -20.98 -16.76
N PRO A 7 -7.08 -21.66 -17.87
CA PRO A 7 -8.28 -21.38 -18.64
C PRO A 7 -9.58 -21.87 -17.99
N LEU A 8 -9.49 -22.56 -16.86
CA LEU A 8 -10.68 -23.03 -16.15
C LEU A 8 -11.50 -21.87 -15.63
N GLU A 9 -12.80 -22.03 -15.75
CA GLU A 9 -13.77 -21.07 -15.26
C GLU A 9 -14.18 -21.40 -13.84
N PHE A 10 -14.01 -20.43 -12.92
CA PHE A 10 -14.49 -20.52 -11.55
C PHE A 10 -15.72 -19.65 -11.39
N LYS A 11 -16.83 -20.25 -10.99
CA LYS A 11 -18.07 -19.54 -10.70
C LYS A 11 -17.91 -18.79 -9.37
N LEU A 12 -18.07 -17.48 -9.37
CA LEU A 12 -18.08 -16.63 -8.19
C LEU A 12 -19.51 -16.43 -7.66
N ASP A 13 -20.42 -16.13 -8.58
CA ASP A 13 -21.87 -16.05 -8.34
C ASP A 13 -22.67 -16.49 -9.58
N GLU A 14 -23.98 -16.26 -9.58
CA GLU A 14 -24.87 -16.73 -10.64
C GLU A 14 -24.54 -16.15 -12.02
N TYR A 15 -23.98 -14.95 -12.06
CA TYR A 15 -23.67 -14.19 -13.28
C TYR A 15 -22.20 -13.85 -13.46
N THR A 16 -21.37 -14.08 -12.45
CA THR A 16 -19.95 -13.70 -12.45
C THR A 16 -19.04 -14.93 -12.37
N PHE A 17 -18.12 -15.00 -13.30
CA PHE A 17 -17.11 -16.06 -13.40
C PHE A 17 -15.72 -15.44 -13.40
N GLN A 18 -14.75 -16.15 -12.88
CA GLN A 18 -13.34 -15.84 -13.02
C GLN A 18 -12.69 -16.82 -13.98
N ARG A 19 -11.92 -16.29 -14.95
CA ARG A 19 -11.18 -17.12 -15.90
C ARG A 19 -9.78 -16.55 -16.11
N GLY A 20 -8.77 -17.39 -16.06
CA GLY A 20 -7.40 -17.03 -16.42
C GLY A 20 -7.26 -16.84 -17.94
N ASN A 21 -6.19 -16.17 -18.34
CA ASN A 21 -5.86 -15.89 -19.72
C ASN A 21 -4.54 -16.57 -20.09
N THR A 22 -4.60 -17.59 -20.95
CA THR A 22 -3.42 -18.32 -21.42
C THR A 22 -2.50 -17.50 -22.32
N LEU A 23 -2.95 -16.34 -22.80
CA LEU A 23 -2.20 -15.45 -23.69
C LEU A 23 -1.46 -14.32 -22.92
N LEU A 24 -1.43 -14.42 -21.59
CA LEU A 24 -0.67 -13.45 -20.78
C LEU A 24 0.83 -13.52 -21.08
N ARG A 25 1.42 -12.35 -21.32
CA ARG A 25 2.84 -12.18 -21.53
C ARG A 25 3.50 -11.73 -20.23
N PRO A 26 4.79 -12.05 -20.01
CA PRO A 26 5.53 -11.55 -18.85
C PRO A 26 5.51 -10.01 -18.77
N GLN A 27 5.35 -9.50 -17.56
CA GLN A 27 5.49 -8.09 -17.27
C GLN A 27 6.96 -7.77 -16.99
N TYR A 28 7.46 -6.69 -17.59
CA TYR A 28 8.82 -6.22 -17.39
C TYR A 28 8.83 -4.88 -16.67
N THR A 29 9.63 -4.79 -15.64
CA THR A 29 9.74 -3.58 -14.82
C THR A 29 11.17 -3.08 -14.81
N ASN A 30 11.39 -1.81 -15.19
CA ASN A 30 12.64 -1.11 -15.04
C ASN A 30 12.50 -0.10 -13.90
N ILE A 31 13.43 -0.13 -12.94
CA ILE A 31 13.39 0.74 -11.76
C ILE A 31 14.72 1.48 -11.64
N ILE A 32 14.64 2.79 -11.44
CA ILE A 32 15.76 3.64 -11.02
C ILE A 32 15.39 4.22 -9.65
N SER A 33 16.30 4.12 -8.69
CA SER A 33 16.07 4.68 -7.37
C SER A 33 17.29 5.42 -6.84
N LEU A 34 17.04 6.51 -6.13
CA LEU A 34 18.04 7.30 -5.41
C LEU A 34 17.64 7.37 -3.94
N THR A 35 18.54 6.92 -3.07
CA THR A 35 18.31 7.00 -1.62
C THR A 35 19.41 7.84 -0.98
N ASN A 36 19.00 8.78 -0.14
CA ASN A 36 19.90 9.60 0.65
C ASN A 36 19.56 9.50 2.14
N THR A 37 20.56 9.40 2.99
CA THR A 37 20.38 9.43 4.44
C THR A 37 21.17 10.60 5.03
N TYR A 38 20.47 11.63 5.47
CA TYR A 38 21.06 12.81 6.08
C TYR A 38 21.25 12.61 7.58
N LYS A 39 22.48 12.83 8.06
CA LYS A 39 22.87 12.72 9.48
C LYS A 39 22.44 11.42 10.15
N TYR A 40 22.44 10.31 9.39
CA TYR A 40 22.02 8.97 9.85
C TYR A 40 20.60 8.91 10.44
N LYS A 41 19.74 9.87 10.10
CA LYS A 41 18.37 9.98 10.63
C LYS A 41 17.32 10.14 9.55
N LEU A 42 17.43 11.18 8.74
CA LEU A 42 16.45 11.43 7.71
C LEU A 42 16.82 10.62 6.46
N THR A 43 16.07 9.59 6.19
CA THR A 43 16.20 8.82 4.94
C THR A 43 15.13 9.26 3.96
N THR A 44 15.56 9.65 2.77
CA THR A 44 14.69 10.01 1.66
C THR A 44 15.03 9.12 0.47
N SER A 45 14.04 8.47 -0.10
CA SER A 45 14.19 7.64 -1.29
C SER A 45 13.22 8.11 -2.37
N LEU A 46 13.76 8.40 -3.54
CA LEU A 46 12.99 8.72 -4.74
C LEU A 46 13.20 7.59 -5.73
N SER A 47 12.13 7.07 -6.31
CA SER A 47 12.18 6.04 -7.32
C SER A 47 11.25 6.31 -8.49
N TYR A 48 11.69 5.92 -9.67
CA TYR A 48 10.90 5.89 -10.89
C TYR A 48 10.88 4.46 -11.41
N SER A 49 9.69 3.97 -11.72
CA SER A 49 9.45 2.63 -12.25
C SER A 49 8.64 2.73 -13.53
N HIS A 50 9.16 2.13 -14.60
CA HIS A 50 8.47 1.95 -15.87
C HIS A 50 8.11 0.47 -16.06
N VAL A 51 6.83 0.19 -16.24
CA VAL A 51 6.30 -1.18 -16.38
C VAL A 51 5.66 -1.34 -17.74
N ASN A 52 6.12 -2.32 -18.50
CA ASN A 52 5.54 -2.72 -19.76
C ASN A 52 4.68 -3.99 -19.56
N ASP A 53 3.65 -4.12 -20.39
CA ASP A 53 2.74 -5.28 -20.38
C ASP A 53 2.07 -5.51 -19.01
N VAL A 54 1.64 -4.41 -18.35
CA VAL A 54 0.95 -4.48 -17.06
C VAL A 54 -0.29 -5.33 -17.15
N PHE A 55 -0.48 -6.21 -16.19
CA PHE A 55 -1.71 -6.99 -16.03
C PHE A 55 -2.82 -6.10 -15.47
N ALA A 56 -3.82 -5.85 -16.27
CA ALA A 56 -5.03 -5.20 -15.82
C ALA A 56 -6.15 -6.23 -15.64
N GLN A 57 -6.82 -6.19 -14.50
CA GLN A 57 -8.02 -6.96 -14.30
C GLN A 57 -9.19 -6.28 -15.02
N LEU A 58 -9.95 -7.05 -15.76
CA LEU A 58 -11.09 -6.59 -16.54
C LEU A 58 -12.31 -7.41 -16.20
N VAL A 59 -13.45 -6.75 -16.28
CA VAL A 59 -14.73 -7.42 -16.40
C VAL A 59 -15.06 -7.46 -17.89
N ASP A 60 -14.96 -8.64 -18.49
CA ASP A 60 -15.30 -8.88 -19.88
C ASP A 60 -16.70 -9.52 -19.93
N THR A 61 -17.54 -9.07 -20.83
CA THR A 61 -18.91 -9.62 -21.03
C THR A 61 -18.91 -10.44 -22.29
N ALA A 62 -18.85 -11.75 -22.17
CA ALA A 62 -18.91 -12.67 -23.31
C ALA A 62 -20.34 -12.82 -23.86
N ASP A 63 -21.34 -12.62 -23.00
CA ASP A 63 -22.78 -12.69 -23.32
C ASP A 63 -23.56 -11.67 -22.50
N LYS A 64 -24.76 -11.28 -22.95
CA LYS A 64 -25.62 -10.34 -22.22
C LYS A 64 -25.98 -10.77 -20.79
N SER A 65 -25.70 -12.02 -20.43
CA SER A 65 -26.06 -12.64 -19.14
C SER A 65 -24.87 -13.06 -18.25
N LYS A 66 -23.62 -13.02 -18.75
CA LYS A 66 -22.45 -13.50 -18.00
C LYS A 66 -21.29 -12.52 -18.08
N SER A 67 -20.72 -12.23 -16.91
CA SER A 67 -19.52 -11.41 -16.77
C SER A 67 -18.33 -12.28 -16.40
N PHE A 68 -17.19 -12.05 -17.03
CA PHE A 68 -15.95 -12.75 -16.75
C PHE A 68 -14.92 -11.76 -16.18
N ILE A 69 -14.42 -12.06 -15.00
CA ILE A 69 -13.25 -11.39 -14.46
C ILE A 69 -12.02 -12.09 -15.04
N THR A 70 -11.23 -11.38 -15.79
CA THR A 70 -10.00 -11.90 -16.42
C THR A 70 -8.88 -10.87 -16.38
N ARG A 71 -7.65 -11.30 -16.66
CA ARG A 71 -6.49 -10.42 -16.77
C ARG A 71 -5.99 -10.35 -18.21
N LYS A 72 -5.60 -9.16 -18.64
CA LYS A 72 -4.98 -8.93 -19.96
C LYS A 72 -3.77 -8.00 -19.81
N ASN A 73 -2.76 -8.17 -20.67
CA ASN A 73 -1.66 -7.22 -20.82
C ASN A 73 -2.14 -6.03 -21.65
N LEU A 74 -2.64 -5.01 -21.02
CA LEU A 74 -3.29 -3.90 -21.70
C LEU A 74 -2.58 -2.57 -21.51
N ALA A 75 -1.66 -2.50 -20.55
CA ALA A 75 -1.21 -1.22 -20.07
C ALA A 75 0.31 -1.10 -20.05
N LYS A 76 0.73 0.14 -20.10
CA LYS A 76 2.01 0.61 -19.57
C LYS A 76 1.73 1.38 -18.30
N SER A 77 2.65 1.31 -17.35
CA SER A 77 2.53 2.07 -16.12
C SER A 77 3.85 2.75 -15.79
N ASP A 78 3.75 4.01 -15.46
CA ASP A 78 4.83 4.81 -14.91
C ASP A 78 4.49 5.11 -13.45
N VAL A 79 5.42 4.84 -12.54
CA VAL A 79 5.22 5.08 -11.11
C VAL A 79 6.41 5.86 -10.57
N GLU A 80 6.12 7.02 -10.02
CA GLU A 80 7.06 7.84 -9.24
C GLU A 80 6.73 7.68 -7.77
N ALA A 81 7.72 7.33 -6.94
CA ALA A 81 7.49 7.15 -5.51
C ALA A 81 8.53 7.92 -4.69
N LEU A 82 8.03 8.58 -3.64
CA LEU A 82 8.81 9.28 -2.63
C LEU A 82 8.57 8.61 -1.28
N ASN A 83 9.65 8.14 -0.64
CA ASN A 83 9.60 7.62 0.72
C ASN A 83 10.48 8.47 1.63
N ILE A 84 9.94 8.86 2.78
CA ILE A 84 10.65 9.62 3.81
C ILE A 84 10.50 8.90 5.13
N SER A 85 11.63 8.63 5.79
CA SER A 85 11.66 8.01 7.11
C SER A 85 12.50 8.85 8.06
N TYR A 86 11.94 9.19 9.20
CA TYR A 86 12.58 10.06 10.18
C TYR A 86 12.38 9.55 11.62
N PRO A 87 13.37 8.90 12.22
CA PRO A 87 13.42 8.66 13.64
C PRO A 87 13.93 9.92 14.38
N PHE A 88 13.21 10.34 15.39
CA PHE A 88 13.59 11.46 16.25
C PHE A 88 13.65 10.99 17.71
N MET A 89 14.68 11.39 18.42
CA MET A 89 14.84 11.10 19.84
C MET A 89 15.32 12.35 20.58
N TYR A 90 14.59 12.69 21.62
CA TYR A 90 14.99 13.76 22.54
C TYR A 90 14.72 13.33 23.99
N LYS A 91 15.78 13.14 24.76
CA LYS A 91 15.71 12.62 26.15
C LYS A 91 14.93 11.30 26.22
N THR A 92 13.73 11.33 26.78
CA THR A 92 12.84 10.17 26.97
C THR A 92 11.71 10.10 25.97
N TYR A 93 11.66 11.06 25.07
CA TYR A 93 10.69 11.09 23.97
C TYR A 93 11.31 10.53 22.70
N MET A 94 10.58 9.65 22.04
CA MET A 94 10.91 9.10 20.73
C MET A 94 9.73 9.29 19.80
N MET A 95 10.03 9.66 18.58
CA MET A 95 9.07 9.75 17.49
C MET A 95 9.64 9.02 16.28
N PHE A 96 8.80 8.33 15.59
CA PHE A 96 9.09 7.78 14.26
C PHE A 96 8.02 8.22 13.29
N THR A 97 8.44 8.76 12.16
CA THR A 97 7.55 9.14 11.05
C THR A 97 7.99 8.42 9.80
N ASN A 98 7.06 7.82 9.11
CA ASN A 98 7.24 7.30 7.77
C ASN A 98 6.17 7.89 6.86
N PHE A 99 6.59 8.45 5.75
CA PHE A 99 5.74 8.95 4.68
C PHE A 99 6.09 8.21 3.39
N SER A 100 5.09 7.71 2.70
CA SER A 100 5.23 7.12 1.37
C SER A 100 4.18 7.74 0.46
N GLY A 101 4.60 8.43 -0.58
CA GLY A 101 3.74 9.00 -1.60
C GLY A 101 4.09 8.44 -2.96
N ASN A 102 3.11 8.21 -3.80
CA ASN A 102 3.32 7.76 -5.17
C ASN A 102 2.34 8.44 -6.13
N TYR A 103 2.88 8.78 -7.28
CA TYR A 103 2.12 9.11 -8.48
C TYR A 103 2.23 7.93 -9.44
N SER A 104 1.11 7.49 -9.97
CA SER A 104 1.07 6.43 -10.98
C SER A 104 0.23 6.86 -12.17
N SER A 105 0.77 6.65 -13.36
CA SER A 105 0.08 6.88 -14.63
C SER A 105 -0.07 5.54 -15.33
N TYR A 106 -1.31 5.16 -15.60
CA TYR A 106 -1.67 3.96 -16.34
C TYR A 106 -2.21 4.34 -17.71
N LYS A 107 -1.64 3.75 -18.74
CA LYS A 107 -2.09 3.92 -20.11
C LYS A 107 -2.47 2.57 -20.67
N ALA A 108 -3.78 2.34 -20.81
CA ALA A 108 -4.32 1.06 -21.27
C ALA A 108 -5.09 1.21 -22.57
N ASP A 109 -4.87 0.29 -23.52
CA ASP A 109 -5.60 0.19 -24.77
C ASP A 109 -6.53 -1.02 -24.74
N PHE A 110 -7.83 -0.76 -24.65
CA PHE A 110 -8.87 -1.80 -24.56
C PHE A 110 -9.46 -2.20 -25.91
N GLY A 111 -9.03 -1.62 -27.01
CA GLY A 111 -9.68 -1.86 -28.30
C GLY A 111 -8.81 -1.60 -29.52
N GLY A 112 -7.50 -1.89 -29.47
CA GLY A 112 -6.63 -1.75 -30.65
C GLY A 112 -6.53 -0.33 -31.16
N GLY A 113 -6.45 0.66 -30.27
CA GLY A 113 -6.34 2.08 -30.58
C GLY A 113 -7.65 2.85 -30.51
N SER A 114 -8.81 2.19 -30.41
CA SER A 114 -10.11 2.85 -30.35
C SER A 114 -10.59 3.18 -28.92
N ARG A 115 -9.98 2.60 -27.89
CA ARG A 115 -10.32 2.80 -26.48
C ARG A 115 -9.05 2.92 -25.63
N ILE A 116 -8.36 4.03 -25.73
CA ILE A 116 -7.23 4.35 -24.87
C ILE A 116 -7.77 5.02 -23.61
N ILE A 117 -7.45 4.44 -22.46
CA ILE A 117 -7.77 5.00 -21.15
C ILE A 117 -6.44 5.41 -20.51
N ASN A 118 -6.36 6.68 -20.11
CA ASN A 118 -5.28 7.20 -19.27
C ASN A 118 -5.84 7.41 -17.88
N ILE A 119 -5.21 6.81 -16.87
CA ILE A 119 -5.61 6.95 -15.48
C ILE A 119 -4.39 7.41 -14.69
N ASP A 120 -4.48 8.60 -14.14
CA ASP A 120 -3.49 9.13 -13.23
C ASP A 120 -4.01 9.02 -11.81
N ASN A 121 -3.17 8.59 -10.90
CA ASN A 121 -3.51 8.43 -9.50
C ASN A 121 -2.38 8.93 -8.61
N VAL A 122 -2.74 9.76 -7.63
CA VAL A 122 -1.85 10.16 -6.55
C VAL A 122 -2.36 9.50 -5.28
N SER A 123 -1.48 8.82 -4.59
CA SER A 123 -1.80 8.24 -3.29
C SER A 123 -0.63 8.39 -2.32
N PHE A 124 -0.95 8.43 -1.04
CA PHE A 124 0.06 8.50 0.00
C PHE A 124 -0.38 7.74 1.26
N ASN A 125 0.63 7.32 1.98
CA ASN A 125 0.52 6.73 3.30
C ASN A 125 1.38 7.55 4.27
N ILE A 126 0.89 7.77 5.46
CA ILE A 126 1.67 8.30 6.57
C ILE A 126 1.49 7.41 7.79
N TYR A 127 2.59 7.07 8.43
CA TYR A 127 2.64 6.39 9.71
C TYR A 127 3.40 7.23 10.71
N GLN A 128 2.85 7.40 11.91
CA GLN A 128 3.53 8.05 13.02
C GLN A 128 3.42 7.21 14.29
N GLN A 129 4.51 7.20 15.04
CA GLN A 129 4.58 6.59 16.35
C GLN A 129 5.27 7.56 17.30
N HIS A 130 4.68 7.76 18.46
CA HIS A 130 5.20 8.58 19.53
C HIS A 130 5.32 7.71 20.79
N SER A 131 6.44 7.81 21.47
CA SER A 131 6.71 7.09 22.71
C SER A 131 7.34 8.03 23.70
N TYR A 132 6.82 8.03 24.93
CA TYR A 132 7.32 8.87 26.01
C TYR A 132 7.51 8.06 27.28
N ARG A 133 8.76 8.01 27.78
CA ARG A 133 9.07 7.39 29.05
C ARG A 133 9.06 8.40 30.16
N PHE A 134 8.34 8.09 31.24
CA PHE A 134 8.14 8.98 32.38
C PHE A 134 8.15 8.23 33.72
N GLY A 135 7.95 8.96 34.81
CA GLY A 135 8.08 8.44 36.17
C GLY A 135 9.48 8.64 36.75
N LYS A 136 9.60 8.62 38.07
CA LYS A 136 10.89 8.85 38.79
C LYS A 136 11.98 7.84 38.35
N LYS A 137 11.58 6.61 38.02
CA LYS A 137 12.51 5.54 37.58
C LYS A 137 12.43 5.31 36.08
N LYS A 138 11.69 6.13 35.30
CA LYS A 138 11.39 5.95 33.88
C LYS A 138 10.81 4.57 33.60
N ASP A 139 10.01 4.08 34.51
CA ASP A 139 9.39 2.75 34.48
C ASP A 139 8.03 2.73 33.76
N TRP A 140 7.51 3.89 33.42
CA TRP A 140 6.32 4.06 32.59
C TRP A 140 6.70 4.41 31.15
N ASN A 141 5.94 3.87 30.19
CA ASN A 141 6.02 4.23 28.79
C ASN A 141 4.60 4.43 28.25
N ALA A 142 4.31 5.62 27.77
CA ALA A 142 3.10 5.91 26.98
C ALA A 142 3.45 5.88 25.49
N GLU A 143 2.61 5.28 24.69
CA GLU A 143 2.77 5.15 23.27
C GLU A 143 1.48 5.52 22.55
N VAL A 144 1.60 6.28 21.48
CA VAL A 144 0.51 6.57 20.54
C VAL A 144 1.06 6.34 19.15
N SER A 145 0.35 5.56 18.35
CA SER A 145 0.66 5.35 16.96
C SER A 145 -0.57 5.54 16.10
N GLY A 146 -0.35 5.94 14.86
CA GLY A 146 -1.44 6.09 13.91
C GLY A 146 -0.94 6.01 12.48
N TRP A 147 -1.84 5.65 11.61
CA TRP A 147 -1.59 5.61 10.19
C TRP A 147 -2.78 6.16 9.41
N TYR A 148 -2.48 6.68 8.25
CA TYR A 148 -3.47 7.16 7.28
C TYR A 148 -3.06 6.72 5.89
N ASN A 149 -3.98 6.13 5.15
CA ASN A 149 -3.88 5.83 3.73
C ASN A 149 -4.86 6.72 2.97
N SER A 150 -4.37 7.48 2.00
CA SER A 150 -5.24 8.20 1.08
C SER A 150 -6.04 7.24 0.20
N PRO A 151 -7.11 7.69 -0.46
CA PRO A 151 -7.70 6.94 -1.55
C PRO A 151 -6.64 6.54 -2.58
N ALA A 152 -6.72 5.31 -3.08
CA ALA A 152 -5.79 4.78 -4.05
C ALA A 152 -6.51 3.97 -5.12
N LEU A 153 -5.92 3.92 -6.31
CA LEU A 153 -6.40 3.05 -7.38
C LEU A 153 -5.81 1.65 -7.19
N TRP A 154 -6.67 0.65 -7.14
CA TRP A 154 -6.28 -0.75 -7.05
C TRP A 154 -6.58 -1.47 -8.36
N GLU A 155 -5.59 -2.17 -8.88
CA GLU A 155 -5.67 -3.01 -10.09
C GLU A 155 -6.27 -2.28 -11.31
N GLY A 156 -6.15 -0.94 -11.36
CA GLY A 156 -6.59 -0.13 -12.49
C GLY A 156 -8.10 0.10 -12.62
N ALA A 157 -8.92 -0.52 -11.76
CA ALA A 157 -10.38 -0.48 -11.89
C ALA A 157 -11.13 -0.09 -10.60
N PHE A 158 -10.50 -0.28 -9.44
CA PHE A 158 -11.14 -0.05 -8.15
C PHE A 158 -10.46 1.08 -7.39
N GLN A 159 -11.24 2.01 -6.87
CA GLN A 159 -10.73 3.06 -5.99
C GLN A 159 -11.04 2.71 -4.54
N SER A 160 -10.01 2.59 -3.70
CA SER A 160 -10.18 2.48 -2.26
C SER A 160 -10.60 3.82 -1.67
N LYS A 161 -11.35 3.78 -0.58
CA LYS A 161 -11.58 4.97 0.26
C LYS A 161 -10.36 5.22 1.14
N ALA A 162 -10.27 6.43 1.68
CA ALA A 162 -9.30 6.72 2.73
C ALA A 162 -9.56 5.83 3.96
N MET A 163 -8.48 5.35 4.55
CA MET A 163 -8.50 4.54 5.78
C MET A 163 -7.46 5.08 6.75
N TRP A 164 -7.78 5.04 8.01
CA TRP A 164 -6.86 5.45 9.07
C TRP A 164 -7.19 4.73 10.37
N SER A 165 -6.24 4.66 11.26
CA SER A 165 -6.43 4.17 12.63
C SER A 165 -5.47 4.87 13.57
N VAL A 166 -5.85 4.98 14.83
CA VAL A 166 -5.00 5.48 15.91
C VAL A 166 -5.08 4.51 17.07
N ASP A 167 -3.91 4.11 17.55
CA ASP A 167 -3.74 3.20 18.68
C ASP A 167 -3.06 3.92 19.83
N ALA A 168 -3.38 3.56 21.05
CA ALA A 168 -2.72 4.07 22.25
C ALA A 168 -2.37 2.95 23.22
N GLY A 169 -1.26 3.08 23.91
CA GLY A 169 -0.78 2.11 24.88
C GLY A 169 -0.11 2.74 26.08
N LEU A 170 -0.25 2.11 27.21
CA LEU A 170 0.47 2.44 28.44
C LEU A 170 1.12 1.18 28.99
N GLN A 171 2.41 1.27 29.25
CA GLN A 171 3.21 0.18 29.76
C GLN A 171 3.88 0.59 31.07
N LYS A 172 3.94 -0.32 32.02
CA LYS A 172 4.70 -0.17 33.26
C LYS A 172 5.62 -1.35 33.47
N ASN A 173 6.88 -1.07 33.73
CA ASN A 173 7.84 -2.08 34.21
C ASN A 173 7.66 -2.26 35.70
N ILE A 174 7.46 -3.51 36.13
CA ILE A 174 7.21 -3.91 37.53
C ILE A 174 8.32 -4.85 38.00
N PHE A 175 8.36 -5.13 39.32
CA PHE A 175 9.33 -6.05 39.92
C PHE A 175 10.80 -5.72 39.59
N LYS A 176 11.18 -4.42 39.61
CA LYS A 176 12.52 -3.93 39.27
C LYS A 176 12.95 -4.35 37.84
N GLY A 177 12.05 -4.35 36.88
CA GLY A 177 12.32 -4.70 35.49
C GLY A 177 12.17 -6.19 35.13
N LYS A 178 11.77 -7.04 36.09
CA LYS A 178 11.58 -8.48 35.86
C LYS A 178 10.19 -8.79 35.29
N GLY A 179 9.28 -7.82 35.24
CA GLY A 179 7.94 -7.96 34.67
C GLY A 179 7.48 -6.68 33.99
N THR A 180 6.51 -6.82 33.11
CA THR A 180 5.90 -5.70 32.37
C THR A 180 4.40 -5.88 32.36
N LEU A 181 3.68 -4.82 32.72
CA LEU A 181 2.24 -4.70 32.52
C LEU A 181 1.99 -3.74 31.36
N LYS A 182 1.22 -4.17 30.35
CA LYS A 182 0.84 -3.35 29.21
C LYS A 182 -0.67 -3.35 29.04
N VAL A 183 -1.24 -2.16 28.88
CA VAL A 183 -2.63 -1.94 28.45
C VAL A 183 -2.56 -1.20 27.11
N ALA A 184 -3.29 -1.67 26.13
CA ALA A 184 -3.36 -1.04 24.82
C ALA A 184 -4.80 -1.06 24.32
N VAL A 185 -5.14 -0.03 23.59
CA VAL A 185 -6.41 0.11 22.87
C VAL A 185 -6.06 0.38 21.40
N SER A 186 -6.58 -0.44 20.51
CA SER A 186 -6.45 -0.26 19.07
C SER A 186 -7.69 0.43 18.55
N ASP A 187 -7.49 1.25 17.52
CA ASP A 187 -8.57 1.92 16.82
C ASP A 187 -9.48 2.73 17.74
N ILE A 188 -8.89 3.68 18.47
CA ILE A 188 -9.55 4.42 19.56
C ILE A 188 -10.71 5.32 19.11
N PHE A 189 -10.94 5.46 17.81
CA PHE A 189 -12.01 6.32 17.25
C PHE A 189 -13.14 5.53 16.58
N PHE A 190 -13.07 4.20 16.55
CA PHE A 190 -14.09 3.32 15.95
C PHE A 190 -14.50 2.17 16.87
#